data_923a073a76f5b2170a2c7c4e922817a3
#
_entry.id   923a073a76f5b2170a2c7c4e922817a3
#
_cell.length_a   1.000
_cell.length_b   1.000
_cell.length_c   1.000
_cell.angle_alpha   90.00
_cell.angle_beta   90.00
_cell.angle_gamma   90.00
#
_symmetry.space_group_name_H-M   'P 1'
#
loop_
_entity.id
_entity.type
_entity.pdbx_description
1 polymer ?
#
loop_
_entity_poly.entity_id
_entity_poly.type
_entity_poly.pdbx_seq_one_letter_code
_entity_poly.pdbx_strand_id
1 'polypeptide(L)'
;MNISNYLRVWLSAIRPKTLGAAVSPILIGTAMAFGEGKGHTLAALAALLGALLIQIGTNFSNDYYDYIKGADTEERLGPVRVTQSGQVRPKTMLWNFVMVFGLATLVGIYLVFRGGWPIVIIGILSIASGILYTGGPWPLGYLGLGDLFVLIFFGPVAVGGTFYVQTLEITPVVIIAGLGPGLLATALLAVNNLRDEPTDKKVGKLTLAVRFGTTFARAEYLATLVFSAVIPFILAFWTETHWYACISALIIIPGFSSIRQIISGVKGSELNITLASTGKLILIYGILFSLGWWIG
;
A
#
# COMPACT_ATOMS: atom_id res chain seq x y z
N MET A 1 8.35 -7.54 -30.75
CA MET A 1 8.27 -6.40 -29.80
C MET A 1 9.70 -6.03 -29.41
N ASN A 2 10.11 -4.76 -29.54
CA ASN A 2 11.44 -4.31 -29.17
C ASN A 2 11.61 -4.44 -27.63
N ILE A 3 12.80 -4.82 -27.15
CA ILE A 3 13.11 -5.04 -25.72
C ILE A 3 12.68 -3.81 -24.87
N SER A 4 12.90 -2.60 -25.37
CA SER A 4 12.47 -1.34 -24.71
C SER A 4 10.95 -1.28 -24.52
N ASN A 5 10.15 -1.74 -25.49
CA ASN A 5 8.69 -1.78 -25.37
C ASN A 5 8.23 -2.87 -24.39
N TYR A 6 8.89 -4.02 -24.39
CA TYR A 6 8.61 -5.09 -23.45
C TYR A 6 8.80 -4.64 -21.99
N LEU A 7 9.94 -4.01 -21.70
CA LEU A 7 10.23 -3.47 -20.36
C LEU A 7 9.22 -2.41 -19.92
N ARG A 8 8.81 -1.50 -20.83
CA ARG A 8 7.80 -0.46 -20.51
C ARG A 8 6.44 -1.08 -20.14
N VAL A 9 6.00 -2.12 -20.84
CA VAL A 9 4.74 -2.81 -20.55
C VAL A 9 4.76 -3.40 -19.14
N TRP A 10 5.82 -4.14 -18.78
CA TRP A 10 5.91 -4.74 -17.46
C TRP A 10 6.11 -3.72 -16.35
N LEU A 11 6.88 -2.65 -16.58
CA LEU A 11 6.98 -1.54 -15.63
C LEU A 11 5.63 -0.87 -15.39
N SER A 12 4.81 -0.72 -16.44
CA SER A 12 3.44 -0.22 -16.29
C SER A 12 2.58 -1.15 -15.43
N ALA A 13 2.67 -2.47 -15.63
CA ALA A 13 1.93 -3.46 -14.86
C ALA A 13 2.37 -3.53 -13.37
N ILE A 14 3.66 -3.42 -13.09
CA ILE A 14 4.26 -3.40 -11.74
C ILE A 14 3.78 -2.18 -10.94
N ARG A 15 3.50 -1.05 -11.62
CA ARG A 15 3.07 0.22 -11.00
C ARG A 15 4.07 0.76 -9.97
N PRO A 16 5.27 1.20 -10.36
CA PRO A 16 6.30 1.67 -9.42
C PRO A 16 5.82 2.75 -8.44
N LYS A 17 4.85 3.58 -8.87
CA LYS A 17 4.28 4.67 -8.05
C LYS A 17 3.58 4.17 -6.78
N THR A 18 3.14 2.91 -6.74
CA THR A 18 2.47 2.30 -5.59
C THR A 18 3.40 1.43 -4.74
N LEU A 19 4.60 1.12 -5.22
CA LEU A 19 5.56 0.30 -4.46
C LEU A 19 6.05 0.99 -3.18
N GLY A 20 6.04 2.32 -3.14
CA GLY A 20 6.36 3.09 -1.93
C GLY A 20 5.47 2.71 -0.74
N ALA A 21 4.21 2.34 -0.99
CA ALA A 21 3.30 1.87 0.05
C ALA A 21 3.74 0.53 0.67
N ALA A 22 4.38 -0.36 -0.10
CA ALA A 22 4.93 -1.60 0.42
C ALA A 22 6.29 -1.39 1.11
N VAL A 23 7.10 -0.45 0.65
CA VAL A 23 8.45 -0.18 1.20
C VAL A 23 8.40 0.55 2.54
N SER A 24 7.57 1.59 2.66
CA SER A 24 7.49 2.46 3.83
C SER A 24 7.29 1.69 5.16
N PRO A 25 6.30 0.79 5.29
CA PRO A 25 6.10 0.05 6.54
C PRO A 25 7.27 -0.88 6.88
N ILE A 26 7.96 -1.43 5.88
CA ILE A 26 9.13 -2.29 6.11
C ILE A 26 10.30 -1.47 6.66
N LEU A 27 10.52 -0.25 6.16
CA LEU A 27 11.52 0.67 6.69
C LEU A 27 11.23 0.98 8.17
N ILE A 28 9.97 1.33 8.51
CA ILE A 28 9.56 1.67 9.86
C ILE A 28 9.76 0.48 10.81
N GLY A 29 9.22 -0.70 10.49
CA GLY A 29 9.37 -1.89 11.34
C GLY A 29 10.83 -2.32 11.52
N THR A 30 11.65 -2.13 10.47
CA THR A 30 13.10 -2.40 10.53
C THR A 30 13.81 -1.40 11.43
N ALA A 31 13.56 -0.09 11.26
CA ALA A 31 14.18 0.94 12.10
C ALA A 31 13.84 0.76 13.59
N MET A 32 12.59 0.39 13.90
CA MET A 32 12.18 0.09 15.27
C MET A 32 12.92 -1.12 15.85
N ALA A 33 13.06 -2.20 15.06
CA ALA A 33 13.80 -3.38 15.51
C ALA A 33 15.31 -3.10 15.74
N PHE A 34 15.93 -2.29 14.87
CA PHE A 34 17.33 -1.88 15.06
C PHE A 34 17.48 -0.89 16.20
N GLY A 35 16.50 0.02 16.41
CA GLY A 35 16.49 0.93 17.57
C GLY A 35 16.47 0.19 18.91
N GLU A 36 15.81 -0.98 18.99
CA GLU A 36 15.85 -1.86 20.17
C GLU A 36 17.11 -2.75 20.25
N GLY A 37 18.06 -2.63 19.33
CA GLY A 37 19.26 -3.48 19.28
C GLY A 37 18.97 -4.93 18.86
N LYS A 38 17.76 -5.26 18.41
CA LYS A 38 17.31 -6.60 18.01
C LYS A 38 17.21 -6.79 16.50
N GLY A 39 17.70 -5.81 15.70
CA GLY A 39 17.59 -5.83 14.26
C GLY A 39 18.26 -7.06 13.62
N HIS A 40 17.62 -7.61 12.58
CA HIS A 40 18.13 -8.77 11.84
C HIS A 40 18.07 -8.51 10.33
N THR A 41 19.21 -8.11 9.75
CA THR A 41 19.32 -7.62 8.37
C THR A 41 18.73 -8.57 7.32
N LEU A 42 19.03 -9.87 7.40
CA LEU A 42 18.52 -10.85 6.43
C LEU A 42 16.98 -10.97 6.51
N ALA A 43 16.41 -10.95 7.73
CA ALA A 43 14.94 -10.97 7.90
C ALA A 43 14.30 -9.69 7.36
N ALA A 44 14.92 -8.53 7.59
CA ALA A 44 14.48 -7.26 7.02
C ALA A 44 14.48 -7.25 5.48
N LEU A 45 15.56 -7.74 4.87
CA LEU A 45 15.66 -7.86 3.40
C LEU A 45 14.65 -8.87 2.84
N ALA A 46 14.44 -10.00 3.49
CA ALA A 46 13.43 -10.97 3.09
C ALA A 46 12.01 -10.40 3.25
N ALA A 47 11.71 -9.67 4.33
CA ALA A 47 10.44 -8.99 4.51
C ALA A 47 10.20 -7.94 3.42
N LEU A 48 11.22 -7.15 3.06
CA LEU A 48 11.15 -6.18 1.97
C LEU A 48 10.86 -6.86 0.63
N LEU A 49 11.60 -7.91 0.30
CA LEU A 49 11.41 -8.66 -0.94
C LEU A 49 10.02 -9.30 -0.99
N GLY A 50 9.58 -9.92 0.11
CA GLY A 50 8.25 -10.50 0.23
C GLY A 50 7.13 -9.47 0.04
N ALA A 51 7.23 -8.30 0.69
CA ALA A 51 6.27 -7.22 0.57
C ALA A 51 6.20 -6.67 -0.87
N LEU A 52 7.35 -6.48 -1.54
CA LEU A 52 7.40 -6.05 -2.93
C LEU A 52 6.77 -7.09 -3.87
N LEU A 53 7.06 -8.37 -3.67
CA LEU A 53 6.48 -9.46 -4.48
C LEU A 53 4.96 -9.55 -4.27
N ILE A 54 4.47 -9.46 -3.03
CA ILE A 54 3.02 -9.44 -2.74
C ILE A 54 2.37 -8.24 -3.42
N GLN A 55 2.97 -7.06 -3.35
CA GLN A 55 2.43 -5.85 -3.99
C GLN A 55 2.38 -5.98 -5.52
N ILE A 56 3.44 -6.51 -6.14
CA ILE A 56 3.48 -6.74 -7.60
C ILE A 56 2.45 -7.80 -7.99
N GLY A 57 2.38 -8.91 -7.26
CA GLY A 57 1.39 -9.96 -7.48
C GLY A 57 -0.04 -9.43 -7.38
N THR A 58 -0.32 -8.58 -6.38
CA THR A 58 -1.61 -7.89 -6.23
C THR A 58 -1.92 -6.98 -7.43
N ASN A 59 -0.95 -6.21 -7.91
CA ASN A 59 -1.13 -5.37 -9.09
C ASN A 59 -1.46 -6.19 -10.35
N PHE A 60 -0.79 -7.34 -10.54
CA PHE A 60 -1.06 -8.26 -11.66
C PHE A 60 -2.41 -8.97 -11.51
N SER A 61 -2.75 -9.41 -10.29
CA SER A 61 -4.05 -9.99 -9.97
C SER A 61 -5.19 -9.02 -10.27
N ASN A 62 -5.04 -7.75 -9.85
CA ASN A 62 -6.02 -6.71 -10.12
C ASN A 62 -6.16 -6.41 -11.62
N ASP A 63 -5.05 -6.40 -12.38
CA ASP A 63 -5.09 -6.22 -13.84
C ASP A 63 -5.84 -7.38 -14.53
N TYR A 64 -5.60 -8.62 -14.09
CA TYR A 64 -6.28 -9.80 -14.61
C TYR A 64 -7.78 -9.83 -14.28
N TYR A 65 -8.15 -9.65 -13.00
CA TYR A 65 -9.55 -9.80 -12.57
C TYR A 65 -10.42 -8.63 -12.99
N ASP A 66 -9.91 -7.39 -13.00
CA ASP A 66 -10.64 -6.24 -13.51
C ASP A 66 -10.94 -6.41 -15.02
N TYR A 67 -10.00 -6.98 -15.80
CA TYR A 67 -10.23 -7.35 -17.19
C TYR A 67 -11.33 -8.42 -17.34
N ILE A 68 -11.24 -9.52 -16.59
CA ILE A 68 -12.23 -10.62 -16.66
C ILE A 68 -13.64 -10.16 -16.28
N LYS A 69 -13.73 -9.22 -15.33
CA LYS A 69 -15.02 -8.65 -14.89
C LYS A 69 -15.52 -7.51 -15.78
N GLY A 70 -14.75 -7.10 -16.80
CA GLY A 70 -15.11 -5.96 -17.65
C GLY A 70 -15.13 -4.62 -16.91
N ALA A 71 -14.46 -4.53 -15.77
CA ALA A 71 -14.39 -3.30 -14.97
C ALA A 71 -13.42 -2.27 -15.57
N ASP A 72 -12.43 -2.72 -16.33
CA ASP A 72 -11.51 -1.86 -17.06
C ASP A 72 -12.06 -1.58 -18.45
N THR A 73 -12.61 -0.39 -18.65
CA THR A 73 -13.16 0.10 -19.94
C THR A 73 -12.26 1.16 -20.56
N GLU A 74 -12.55 1.58 -21.79
CA GLU A 74 -11.86 2.70 -22.44
C GLU A 74 -12.07 4.04 -21.73
N GLU A 75 -13.15 4.17 -20.94
CA GLU A 75 -13.46 5.37 -20.15
C GLU A 75 -12.58 5.51 -18.89
N ARG A 76 -11.65 4.59 -18.67
CA ARG A 76 -10.78 4.58 -17.48
C ARG A 76 -9.96 5.87 -17.38
N LEU A 77 -10.02 6.54 -16.22
CA LEU A 77 -9.31 7.79 -15.93
C LEU A 77 -7.89 7.56 -15.37
N GLY A 78 -7.62 6.36 -14.88
CA GLY A 78 -6.32 5.95 -14.36
C GLY A 78 -5.34 5.49 -15.43
N PRO A 79 -4.12 5.08 -15.04
CA PRO A 79 -3.13 4.54 -15.96
C PRO A 79 -3.67 3.35 -16.76
N VAL A 80 -3.22 3.24 -18.00
CA VAL A 80 -3.63 2.16 -18.92
C VAL A 80 -3.30 0.79 -18.30
N ARG A 81 -4.29 -0.11 -18.31
CA ARG A 81 -4.11 -1.52 -17.93
C ARG A 81 -3.56 -2.31 -19.11
N VAL A 82 -2.50 -3.05 -18.86
CA VAL A 82 -1.80 -3.74 -19.94
C VAL A 82 -2.59 -4.93 -20.50
N THR A 83 -3.45 -5.55 -19.70
CA THR A 83 -4.35 -6.63 -20.15
C THR A 83 -5.51 -6.08 -20.97
N GLN A 84 -6.18 -5.04 -20.47
CA GLN A 84 -7.31 -4.39 -21.17
C GLN A 84 -6.88 -3.77 -22.50
N SER A 85 -5.70 -3.16 -22.59
CA SER A 85 -5.16 -2.58 -23.83
C SER A 85 -4.61 -3.63 -24.83
N GLY A 86 -4.71 -4.93 -24.49
CA GLY A 86 -4.23 -6.01 -25.36
C GLY A 86 -2.69 -6.15 -25.42
N GLN A 87 -1.93 -5.38 -24.64
CA GLN A 87 -0.47 -5.46 -24.61
C GLN A 87 0.02 -6.77 -23.97
N VAL A 88 -0.74 -7.32 -23.02
CA VAL A 88 -0.47 -8.61 -22.37
C VAL A 88 -1.74 -9.48 -22.45
N ARG A 89 -1.59 -10.74 -22.89
CA ARG A 89 -2.70 -11.69 -22.94
C ARG A 89 -3.17 -12.02 -21.52
N PRO A 90 -4.50 -12.16 -21.27
CA PRO A 90 -5.01 -12.49 -19.92
C PRO A 90 -4.38 -13.75 -19.31
N LYS A 91 -4.20 -14.81 -20.12
CA LYS A 91 -3.53 -16.03 -19.67
C LYS A 91 -2.07 -15.79 -19.22
N THR A 92 -1.35 -14.90 -19.90
CA THR A 92 0.02 -14.51 -19.51
C THR A 92 -0.02 -13.73 -18.19
N MET A 93 -0.97 -12.82 -18.00
CA MET A 93 -1.12 -12.08 -16.76
C MET A 93 -1.47 -13.01 -15.58
N LEU A 94 -2.37 -13.99 -15.79
CA LEU A 94 -2.69 -15.04 -14.80
C LEU A 94 -1.43 -15.77 -14.34
N TRP A 95 -0.64 -16.31 -15.28
CA TRP A 95 0.59 -17.04 -14.93
C TRP A 95 1.62 -16.17 -14.22
N ASN A 96 1.73 -14.90 -14.59
CA ASN A 96 2.67 -13.99 -13.93
C ASN A 96 2.27 -13.67 -12.48
N PHE A 97 0.98 -13.42 -12.18
CA PHE A 97 0.62 -13.20 -10.78
C PHE A 97 0.77 -14.47 -9.94
N VAL A 98 0.45 -15.67 -10.48
CA VAL A 98 0.68 -16.94 -9.79
C VAL A 98 2.16 -17.15 -9.50
N MET A 99 3.02 -16.90 -10.51
CA MET A 99 4.48 -17.00 -10.35
C MET A 99 5.02 -16.03 -9.30
N VAL A 100 4.57 -14.77 -9.31
CA VAL A 100 5.04 -13.75 -8.37
C VAL A 100 4.59 -14.06 -6.94
N PHE A 101 3.35 -14.53 -6.73
CA PHE A 101 2.91 -15.00 -5.42
C PHE A 101 3.65 -16.29 -5.00
N GLY A 102 3.99 -17.17 -5.95
CA GLY A 102 4.85 -18.33 -5.68
C GLY A 102 6.24 -17.92 -5.19
N LEU A 103 6.86 -16.91 -5.83
CA LEU A 103 8.13 -16.34 -5.36
C LEU A 103 8.00 -15.67 -3.98
N ALA A 104 6.91 -14.95 -3.72
CA ALA A 104 6.62 -14.39 -2.40
C ALA A 104 6.52 -15.48 -1.34
N THR A 105 5.87 -16.61 -1.67
CA THR A 105 5.77 -17.78 -0.77
C THR A 105 7.13 -18.40 -0.50
N LEU A 106 8.00 -18.53 -1.50
CA LEU A 106 9.37 -19.04 -1.31
C LEU A 106 10.18 -18.16 -0.38
N VAL A 107 10.11 -16.82 -0.53
CA VAL A 107 10.73 -15.88 0.42
C VAL A 107 10.08 -16.02 1.81
N GLY A 108 8.76 -16.17 1.84
CA GLY A 108 7.97 -16.37 3.06
C GLY A 108 8.38 -17.61 3.86
N ILE A 109 8.82 -18.69 3.21
CA ILE A 109 9.30 -19.91 3.87
C ILE A 109 10.46 -19.58 4.83
N TYR A 110 11.44 -18.77 4.38
CA TYR A 110 12.52 -18.31 5.25
C TYR A 110 11.99 -17.53 6.47
N LEU A 111 11.03 -16.62 6.24
CA LEU A 111 10.45 -15.84 7.33
C LEU A 111 9.66 -16.72 8.31
N VAL A 112 9.00 -17.77 7.81
CA VAL A 112 8.30 -18.77 8.63
C VAL A 112 9.27 -19.57 9.48
N PHE A 113 10.40 -20.02 8.94
CA PHE A 113 11.43 -20.70 9.74
C PHE A 113 11.94 -19.84 10.90
N ARG A 114 11.93 -18.52 10.72
CA ARG A 114 12.35 -17.58 11.75
C ARG A 114 11.23 -17.21 12.73
N GLY A 115 10.05 -16.84 12.22
CA GLY A 115 8.94 -16.27 13.00
C GLY A 115 7.79 -17.25 13.31
N GLY A 116 7.84 -18.48 12.78
CA GLY A 116 6.85 -19.51 13.07
C GLY A 116 5.43 -19.20 12.52
N TRP A 117 4.42 -19.75 13.21
CA TRP A 117 3.02 -19.69 12.81
C TRP A 117 2.44 -18.29 12.56
N PRO A 118 2.79 -17.23 13.33
CA PRO A 118 2.26 -15.89 13.03
C PRO A 118 2.57 -15.45 11.60
N ILE A 119 3.77 -15.78 11.08
CA ILE A 119 4.17 -15.43 9.72
C ILE A 119 3.41 -16.23 8.67
N VAL A 120 3.08 -17.49 8.95
CA VAL A 120 2.20 -18.29 8.07
C VAL A 120 0.85 -17.59 7.90
N ILE A 121 0.24 -17.19 9.01
CA ILE A 121 -1.06 -16.49 9.00
C ILE A 121 -0.98 -15.18 8.24
N ILE A 122 0.03 -14.34 8.54
CA ILE A 122 0.25 -13.06 7.84
C ILE A 122 0.42 -13.29 6.34
N GLY A 123 1.25 -14.26 5.94
CA GLY A 123 1.52 -14.56 4.53
C GLY A 123 0.27 -15.02 3.77
N ILE A 124 -0.48 -15.96 4.34
CA ILE A 124 -1.72 -16.46 3.74
C ILE A 124 -2.75 -15.34 3.61
N LEU A 125 -2.98 -14.57 4.68
CA LEU A 125 -3.96 -13.49 4.67
C LEU A 125 -3.56 -12.36 3.72
N SER A 126 -2.27 -12.04 3.60
CA SER A 126 -1.76 -11.01 2.69
C SER A 126 -1.96 -11.41 1.22
N ILE A 127 -1.59 -12.65 0.84
CA ILE A 127 -1.78 -13.15 -0.52
C ILE A 127 -3.27 -13.28 -0.84
N ALA A 128 -4.05 -13.86 0.08
CA ALA A 128 -5.49 -14.01 -0.09
C ALA A 128 -6.17 -12.64 -0.26
N SER A 129 -5.84 -11.64 0.57
CA SER A 129 -6.37 -10.28 0.45
C SER A 129 -5.97 -9.63 -0.88
N GLY A 130 -4.74 -9.83 -1.34
CA GLY A 130 -4.26 -9.34 -2.63
C GLY A 130 -5.04 -9.91 -3.81
N ILE A 131 -5.38 -11.20 -3.78
CA ILE A 131 -6.19 -11.87 -4.81
C ILE A 131 -7.66 -11.45 -4.68
N LEU A 132 -8.22 -11.52 -3.47
CA LEU A 132 -9.62 -11.23 -3.20
C LEU A 132 -9.95 -9.74 -3.25
N TYR A 133 -8.96 -8.86 -3.40
CA TYR A 133 -9.20 -7.43 -3.55
C TYR A 133 -10.08 -7.14 -4.77
N THR A 134 -9.82 -7.81 -5.90
CA THR A 134 -10.61 -7.73 -7.14
C THR A 134 -11.14 -9.07 -7.61
N GLY A 135 -10.53 -10.19 -7.18
CA GLY A 135 -10.88 -11.55 -7.53
C GLY A 135 -12.00 -12.14 -6.65
N GLY A 136 -12.46 -13.33 -7.05
CA GLY A 136 -13.48 -14.07 -6.31
C GLY A 136 -14.90 -13.53 -6.46
N PRO A 137 -15.89 -14.17 -5.76
CA PRO A 137 -17.30 -13.82 -5.84
C PRO A 137 -17.65 -12.54 -5.05
N TRP A 138 -16.89 -12.21 -3.99
CA TRP A 138 -17.08 -11.03 -3.14
C TRP A 138 -15.79 -10.21 -3.02
N PRO A 139 -15.39 -9.46 -4.07
CA PRO A 139 -14.13 -8.74 -4.03
C PRO A 139 -14.17 -7.60 -3.01
N LEU A 140 -13.14 -7.52 -2.16
CA LEU A 140 -13.06 -6.55 -1.07
C LEU A 140 -13.18 -5.09 -1.56
N GLY A 141 -12.52 -4.77 -2.69
CA GLY A 141 -12.60 -3.44 -3.30
C GLY A 141 -13.99 -3.11 -3.84
N TYR A 142 -14.78 -4.12 -4.26
CA TYR A 142 -16.16 -3.92 -4.73
C TYR A 142 -17.17 -3.79 -3.58
N LEU A 143 -16.84 -4.33 -2.41
CA LEU A 143 -17.68 -4.27 -1.21
C LEU A 143 -17.43 -3.04 -0.34
N GLY A 144 -16.52 -2.13 -0.74
CA GLY A 144 -16.15 -0.97 0.06
C GLY A 144 -15.31 -1.30 1.30
N LEU A 145 -14.71 -2.50 1.33
CA LEU A 145 -13.81 -2.93 2.42
C LEU A 145 -12.34 -2.60 2.12
N GLY A 146 -12.06 -2.06 0.93
CA GLY A 146 -10.71 -1.78 0.46
C GLY A 146 -9.92 -0.91 1.42
N ASP A 147 -10.52 0.17 1.92
CA ASP A 147 -9.87 1.15 2.80
C ASP A 147 -9.44 0.53 4.13
N LEU A 148 -10.31 -0.32 4.72
CA LEU A 148 -9.98 -1.06 5.95
C LEU A 148 -8.84 -2.06 5.74
N PHE A 149 -8.90 -2.83 4.65
CA PHE A 149 -7.86 -3.83 4.35
C PHE A 149 -6.52 -3.15 4.03
N VAL A 150 -6.52 -2.03 3.31
CA VAL A 150 -5.31 -1.25 3.03
C VAL A 150 -4.74 -0.69 4.32
N LEU A 151 -5.56 -0.09 5.21
CA LEU A 151 -5.11 0.40 6.51
C LEU A 151 -4.40 -0.70 7.31
N ILE A 152 -5.00 -1.87 7.41
CA ILE A 152 -4.50 -2.98 8.22
C ILE A 152 -3.23 -3.58 7.62
N PHE A 153 -3.24 -3.93 6.32
CA PHE A 153 -2.15 -4.69 5.70
C PHE A 153 -0.94 -3.83 5.34
N PHE A 154 -1.10 -2.55 4.95
CA PHE A 154 0.00 -1.61 4.74
C PHE A 154 0.42 -0.86 6.00
N GLY A 155 -0.28 -1.09 7.10
CA GLY A 155 -0.02 -0.50 8.40
C GLY A 155 0.43 -1.54 9.43
N PRO A 156 -0.40 -1.81 10.45
CA PRO A 156 -0.05 -2.68 11.57
C PRO A 156 0.51 -4.04 11.18
N VAL A 157 -0.04 -4.70 10.12
CA VAL A 157 0.43 -6.02 9.69
C VAL A 157 1.82 -5.94 9.07
N ALA A 158 2.08 -4.98 8.18
CA ALA A 158 3.37 -4.86 7.52
C ALA A 158 4.46 -4.35 8.48
N VAL A 159 4.20 -3.32 9.29
CA VAL A 159 5.15 -2.81 10.28
C VAL A 159 5.38 -3.85 11.39
N GLY A 160 4.28 -4.35 11.99
CA GLY A 160 4.34 -5.33 13.07
C GLY A 160 4.98 -6.65 12.62
N GLY A 161 4.61 -7.16 11.44
CA GLY A 161 5.20 -8.38 10.87
C GLY A 161 6.70 -8.22 10.60
N THR A 162 7.14 -7.05 10.08
CA THR A 162 8.55 -6.75 9.83
C THR A 162 9.35 -6.63 11.12
N PHE A 163 8.80 -5.99 12.14
CA PHE A 163 9.40 -5.92 13.47
C PHE A 163 9.50 -7.33 14.07
N TYR A 164 8.38 -8.06 14.05
CA TYR A 164 8.29 -9.39 14.64
C TYR A 164 9.29 -10.39 14.06
N VAL A 165 9.47 -10.45 12.74
CA VAL A 165 10.45 -11.40 12.15
C VAL A 165 11.90 -11.09 12.53
N GLN A 166 12.17 -9.90 13.04
CA GLN A 166 13.51 -9.49 13.48
C GLN A 166 13.68 -9.72 14.98
N THR A 167 12.69 -9.37 15.79
CA THR A 167 12.77 -9.37 17.26
C THR A 167 12.14 -10.61 17.92
N LEU A 168 11.18 -11.26 17.23
CA LEU A 168 10.27 -12.31 17.72
C LEU A 168 9.31 -11.82 18.82
N GLU A 169 9.14 -10.52 18.93
CA GLU A 169 8.25 -9.83 19.87
C GLU A 169 7.28 -8.92 19.09
N ILE A 170 6.20 -8.53 19.76
CA ILE A 170 5.28 -7.52 19.26
C ILE A 170 4.90 -6.59 20.40
N THR A 171 4.90 -5.29 20.17
CA THR A 171 4.55 -4.28 21.16
C THR A 171 3.41 -3.40 20.66
N PRO A 172 2.58 -2.83 21.56
CA PRO A 172 1.54 -1.87 21.17
C PRO A 172 2.12 -0.64 20.43
N VAL A 173 3.33 -0.22 20.78
CA VAL A 173 4.06 0.90 20.13
C VAL A 173 4.26 0.61 18.64
N VAL A 174 4.69 -0.59 18.29
CA VAL A 174 4.91 -1.02 16.89
C VAL A 174 3.59 -1.08 16.11
N ILE A 175 2.52 -1.56 16.74
CA ILE A 175 1.20 -1.62 16.10
C ILE A 175 0.68 -0.20 15.78
N ILE A 176 0.84 0.74 16.74
CA ILE A 176 0.44 2.14 16.54
C ILE A 176 1.33 2.82 15.50
N ALA A 177 2.65 2.57 15.50
CA ALA A 177 3.55 3.07 14.48
C ALA A 177 3.08 2.66 13.06
N GLY A 178 2.54 1.44 12.93
CA GLY A 178 1.96 0.95 11.70
C GLY A 178 0.77 1.77 11.19
N LEU A 179 0.01 2.44 12.07
CA LEU A 179 -1.10 3.28 11.62
C LEU A 179 -0.65 4.43 10.72
N GLY A 180 0.56 4.98 10.93
CA GLY A 180 1.10 6.06 10.10
C GLY A 180 1.13 5.72 8.60
N PRO A 181 1.92 4.74 8.15
CA PRO A 181 1.96 4.34 6.75
C PRO A 181 0.64 3.72 6.27
N GLY A 182 -0.12 3.04 7.13
CA GLY A 182 -1.44 2.51 6.80
C GLY A 182 -2.45 3.60 6.44
N LEU A 183 -2.52 4.68 7.22
CA LEU A 183 -3.35 5.85 6.94
C LEU A 183 -2.96 6.53 5.62
N LEU A 184 -1.66 6.66 5.33
CA LEU A 184 -1.20 7.22 4.07
C LEU A 184 -1.51 6.32 2.87
N ALA A 185 -1.45 5.01 3.04
CA ALA A 185 -1.87 4.06 2.00
C ALA A 185 -3.39 4.14 1.77
N THR A 186 -4.19 4.35 2.83
CA THR A 186 -5.62 4.63 2.72
C THR A 186 -5.88 5.97 2.02
N ALA A 187 -5.10 7.03 2.31
CA ALA A 187 -5.17 8.28 1.56
C ALA A 187 -4.93 8.07 0.06
N LEU A 188 -3.91 7.26 -0.29
CA LEU A 188 -3.63 6.90 -1.69
C LEU A 188 -4.83 6.19 -2.36
N LEU A 189 -5.46 5.26 -1.64
CA LEU A 189 -6.66 4.56 -2.11
C LEU A 189 -7.86 5.52 -2.22
N ALA A 190 -8.08 6.39 -1.25
CA ALA A 190 -9.16 7.39 -1.27
C ALA A 190 -9.09 8.30 -2.51
N VAL A 191 -7.89 8.77 -2.91
CA VAL A 191 -7.70 9.53 -4.16
C VAL A 191 -7.99 8.67 -5.38
N ASN A 192 -7.59 7.40 -5.37
CA ASN A 192 -7.89 6.48 -6.46
C ASN A 192 -9.40 6.28 -6.62
N ASN A 193 -10.10 6.03 -5.51
CA ASN A 193 -11.55 5.83 -5.48
C ASN A 193 -12.30 7.12 -5.84
N LEU A 194 -11.82 8.28 -5.40
CA LEU A 194 -12.38 9.59 -5.76
C LEU A 194 -12.27 9.88 -7.26
N ARG A 195 -11.13 9.54 -7.88
CA ARG A 195 -10.91 9.68 -9.33
C ARG A 195 -11.84 8.79 -10.13
N ASP A 196 -11.98 7.53 -9.69
CA ASP A 196 -12.67 6.49 -10.43
C ASP A 196 -14.16 6.37 -10.05
N GLU A 197 -14.69 7.20 -9.13
CA GLU A 197 -16.07 7.14 -8.64
C GLU A 197 -17.11 7.02 -9.77
N PRO A 198 -17.07 7.80 -10.85
CA PRO A 198 -18.09 7.71 -11.90
C PRO A 198 -18.01 6.39 -12.68
N THR A 199 -16.83 5.84 -12.89
CA THR A 199 -16.62 4.57 -13.60
C THR A 199 -16.87 3.38 -12.70
N ASP A 200 -16.43 3.43 -11.43
CA ASP A 200 -16.68 2.39 -10.42
C ASP A 200 -18.19 2.17 -10.21
N LYS A 201 -18.97 3.27 -10.17
CA LYS A 201 -20.43 3.22 -10.04
C LYS A 201 -21.09 2.49 -11.22
N LYS A 202 -20.62 2.70 -12.46
CA LYS A 202 -21.16 2.06 -13.66
C LYS A 202 -20.97 0.54 -13.65
N VAL A 203 -19.89 0.04 -13.08
CA VAL A 203 -19.55 -1.39 -13.01
C VAL A 203 -19.95 -2.04 -11.68
N GLY A 204 -20.72 -1.34 -10.84
CA GLY A 204 -21.21 -1.87 -9.57
C GLY A 204 -20.15 -2.03 -8.49
N LYS A 205 -19.01 -1.34 -8.59
CA LYS A 205 -17.97 -1.32 -7.59
C LYS A 205 -18.28 -0.29 -6.52
N LEU A 206 -18.75 -0.75 -5.35
CA LEU A 206 -19.29 0.07 -4.27
C LEU A 206 -18.18 0.54 -3.30
N THR A 207 -17.18 1.27 -3.80
CA THR A 207 -16.16 1.91 -2.96
C THR A 207 -16.78 2.91 -1.99
N LEU A 208 -16.04 3.36 -0.96
CA LEU A 208 -16.54 4.38 -0.04
C LEU A 208 -16.89 5.70 -0.77
N ALA A 209 -16.12 6.05 -1.80
CA ALA A 209 -16.43 7.19 -2.67
C ALA A 209 -17.77 7.05 -3.40
N VAL A 210 -18.11 5.84 -3.87
CA VAL A 210 -19.41 5.56 -4.53
C VAL A 210 -20.55 5.53 -3.50
N ARG A 211 -20.32 4.96 -2.32
CA ARG A 211 -21.34 4.81 -1.27
C ARG A 211 -21.71 6.13 -0.59
N PHE A 212 -20.69 6.91 -0.21
CA PHE A 212 -20.85 8.12 0.61
C PHE A 212 -20.60 9.42 -0.15
N GLY A 213 -20.21 9.31 -1.42
CA GLY A 213 -20.00 10.43 -2.32
C GLY A 213 -18.60 11.04 -2.25
N THR A 214 -18.34 11.93 -3.20
CA THR A 214 -17.03 12.55 -3.40
C THR A 214 -16.61 13.46 -2.23
N THR A 215 -17.55 14.06 -1.51
CA THR A 215 -17.27 14.89 -0.33
C THR A 215 -16.68 14.04 0.79
N PHE A 216 -17.25 12.85 1.03
CA PHE A 216 -16.71 11.89 2.00
C PHE A 216 -15.29 11.47 1.62
N ALA A 217 -15.05 11.06 0.37
CA ALA A 217 -13.73 10.62 -0.06
C ALA A 217 -12.64 11.71 0.06
N ARG A 218 -13.02 12.99 -0.11
CA ARG A 218 -12.13 14.13 0.14
C ARG A 218 -11.84 14.31 1.63
N ALA A 219 -12.87 14.22 2.48
CA ALA A 219 -12.71 14.30 3.92
C ALA A 219 -11.85 13.14 4.46
N GLU A 220 -12.05 11.92 3.94
CA GLU A 220 -11.25 10.73 4.24
C GLU A 220 -9.78 10.95 3.90
N TYR A 221 -9.47 11.46 2.70
CA TYR A 221 -8.10 11.79 2.31
C TYR A 221 -7.44 12.76 3.28
N LEU A 222 -8.12 13.85 3.61
CA LEU A 222 -7.59 14.89 4.50
C LEU A 222 -7.40 14.35 5.92
N ALA A 223 -8.39 13.61 6.44
CA ALA A 223 -8.35 13.02 7.77
C ALA A 223 -7.20 12.01 7.91
N THR A 224 -7.05 11.10 6.95
CA THR A 224 -5.98 10.09 6.97
C THR A 224 -4.60 10.73 6.89
N LEU A 225 -4.42 11.79 6.10
CA LEU A 225 -3.17 12.55 6.03
C LEU A 225 -2.84 13.23 7.36
N VAL A 226 -3.82 13.89 7.99
CA VAL A 226 -3.64 14.56 9.29
C VAL A 226 -3.36 13.53 10.39
N PHE A 227 -4.16 12.47 10.48
CA PHE A 227 -3.94 11.44 11.49
C PHE A 227 -2.60 10.75 11.35
N SER A 228 -2.11 10.50 10.11
CA SER A 228 -0.78 9.93 9.91
C SER A 228 0.33 10.82 10.47
N ALA A 229 0.19 12.15 10.33
CA ALA A 229 1.15 13.11 10.87
C ALA A 229 1.10 13.22 12.41
N VAL A 230 -0.01 12.83 13.04
CA VAL A 230 -0.17 12.83 14.50
C VAL A 230 0.46 11.60 15.16
N ILE A 231 0.52 10.46 14.46
CA ILE A 231 1.04 9.19 15.01
C ILE A 231 2.44 9.33 15.66
N PRO A 232 3.46 9.93 15.04
CA PRO A 232 4.78 10.03 15.65
C PRO A 232 4.79 10.83 16.96
N PHE A 233 3.91 11.84 17.11
CA PHE A 233 3.76 12.57 18.37
C PHE A 233 3.14 11.70 19.45
N ILE A 234 2.09 10.92 19.13
CA ILE A 234 1.49 9.97 20.09
C ILE A 234 2.56 9.02 20.62
N LEU A 235 3.42 8.50 19.72
CA LEU A 235 4.47 7.57 20.09
C LEU A 235 5.56 8.25 20.94
N ALA A 236 6.02 9.43 20.56
CA ALA A 236 7.02 10.18 21.32
C ALA A 236 6.54 10.51 22.74
N PHE A 237 5.28 10.93 22.90
CA PHE A 237 4.67 11.16 24.23
C PHE A 237 4.51 9.87 25.02
N TRP A 238 4.14 8.75 24.39
CA TRP A 238 3.95 7.48 25.08
C TRP A 238 5.27 6.86 25.55
N THR A 239 6.30 6.93 24.71
CA THR A 239 7.61 6.33 25.02
C THR A 239 8.54 7.26 25.78
N GLU A 240 8.19 8.56 25.86
CA GLU A 240 9.03 9.66 26.39
C GLU A 240 10.38 9.80 25.64
N THR A 241 10.52 9.12 24.51
CA THR A 241 11.71 9.04 23.66
C THR A 241 11.34 9.21 22.19
N HIS A 242 12.31 9.08 21.29
CA HIS A 242 12.11 9.07 19.83
C HIS A 242 11.43 10.34 19.27
N TRP A 243 11.66 11.51 19.90
CA TRP A 243 11.10 12.80 19.46
C TRP A 243 11.50 13.18 18.04
N TYR A 244 12.65 12.72 17.56
CA TYR A 244 13.08 12.97 16.18
C TYR A 244 12.18 12.26 15.15
N ALA A 245 11.43 11.22 15.52
CA ALA A 245 10.46 10.60 14.62
C ALA A 245 9.33 11.58 14.22
N CYS A 246 9.06 12.61 15.03
CA CYS A 246 8.09 13.66 14.75
C CYS A 246 8.43 14.47 13.47
N ILE A 247 9.68 14.42 12.98
CA ILE A 247 10.07 15.05 11.71
C ILE A 247 9.27 14.46 10.53
N SER A 248 8.76 13.23 10.65
CA SER A 248 7.91 12.62 9.63
C SER A 248 6.58 13.35 9.44
N ALA A 249 6.10 14.12 10.43
CA ALA A 249 4.91 14.96 10.28
C ALA A 249 5.12 16.11 9.27
N LEU A 250 6.37 16.45 8.94
CA LEU A 250 6.67 17.46 7.92
C LEU A 250 6.20 17.08 6.52
N ILE A 251 5.72 15.85 6.31
CA ILE A 251 5.06 15.45 5.04
C ILE A 251 3.89 16.36 4.66
N ILE A 252 3.28 17.05 5.62
CA ILE A 252 2.22 18.03 5.35
C ILE A 252 2.73 19.14 4.42
N ILE A 253 4.02 19.54 4.51
CA ILE A 253 4.60 20.59 3.68
C ILE A 253 4.61 20.19 2.18
N PRO A 254 5.28 19.10 1.75
CA PRO A 254 5.19 18.66 0.35
C PRO A 254 3.78 18.16 -0.01
N GLY A 255 2.95 17.76 0.97
CA GLY A 255 1.56 17.38 0.80
C GLY A 255 0.60 18.55 0.53
N PHE A 256 1.02 19.79 0.79
CA PHE A 256 0.15 20.98 0.68
C PHE A 256 -0.46 21.14 -0.71
N SER A 257 0.28 20.86 -1.78
CA SER A 257 -0.24 20.89 -3.15
C SER A 257 -1.39 19.88 -3.34
N SER A 258 -1.23 18.66 -2.84
CA SER A 258 -2.26 17.62 -2.88
C SER A 258 -3.50 18.00 -2.05
N ILE A 259 -3.29 18.52 -0.85
CA ILE A 259 -4.36 19.03 0.02
C ILE A 259 -5.16 20.10 -0.71
N ARG A 260 -4.47 21.09 -1.33
CA ARG A 260 -5.11 22.15 -2.09
C ARG A 260 -5.94 21.61 -3.27
N GLN A 261 -5.42 20.65 -4.03
CA GLN A 261 -6.15 20.01 -5.14
C GLN A 261 -7.42 19.29 -4.64
N ILE A 262 -7.34 18.58 -3.53
CA ILE A 262 -8.51 17.90 -2.93
C ILE A 262 -9.57 18.92 -2.47
N ILE A 263 -9.15 19.98 -1.78
CA ILE A 263 -10.08 21.03 -1.30
C ILE A 263 -10.69 21.82 -2.46
N SER A 264 -9.91 22.15 -3.50
CA SER A 264 -10.42 22.92 -4.67
C SER A 264 -11.39 22.14 -5.56
N GLY A 265 -11.62 20.87 -5.26
CA GLY A 265 -12.64 20.12 -5.97
C GLY A 265 -12.18 19.48 -7.28
N VAL A 266 -10.88 19.35 -7.52
CA VAL A 266 -10.31 18.65 -8.69
C VAL A 266 -10.94 17.26 -8.87
N LYS A 267 -11.18 16.85 -10.11
CA LYS A 267 -11.85 15.60 -10.49
C LYS A 267 -11.13 14.88 -11.63
N GLY A 268 -11.48 13.63 -11.82
CA GLY A 268 -11.07 12.86 -13.00
C GLY A 268 -9.56 12.66 -13.10
N SER A 269 -9.04 12.67 -14.31
CA SER A 269 -7.63 12.36 -14.60
C SER A 269 -6.61 13.32 -13.97
N GLU A 270 -7.00 14.53 -13.59
CA GLU A 270 -6.13 15.49 -12.89
C GLU A 270 -5.71 14.96 -11.51
N LEU A 271 -6.55 14.13 -10.87
CA LEU A 271 -6.21 13.45 -9.60
C LEU A 271 -5.04 12.45 -9.73
N ASN A 272 -4.60 12.10 -10.94
CA ASN A 272 -3.38 11.29 -11.12
C ASN A 272 -2.12 11.98 -10.59
N ILE A 273 -2.09 13.32 -10.56
CA ILE A 273 -1.00 14.11 -9.99
C ILE A 273 -1.02 13.96 -8.46
N THR A 274 -2.20 14.15 -7.85
CA THR A 274 -2.41 13.95 -6.41
C THR A 274 -2.04 12.53 -5.98
N LEU A 275 -2.47 11.52 -6.75
CA LEU A 275 -2.15 10.11 -6.49
C LEU A 275 -0.65 9.85 -6.52
N ALA A 276 0.05 10.35 -7.54
CA ALA A 276 1.50 10.20 -7.64
C ALA A 276 2.25 10.93 -6.51
N SER A 277 1.78 12.11 -6.12
CA SER A 277 2.32 12.86 -4.98
C SER A 277 2.11 12.10 -3.67
N THR A 278 0.89 11.60 -3.41
CA THR A 278 0.59 10.82 -2.21
C THR A 278 1.46 9.57 -2.11
N GLY A 279 1.70 8.86 -3.22
CA GLY A 279 2.63 7.73 -3.24
C GLY A 279 4.07 8.11 -2.84
N LYS A 280 4.53 9.31 -3.19
CA LYS A 280 5.83 9.84 -2.72
C LYS A 280 5.79 10.20 -1.24
N LEU A 281 4.69 10.79 -0.75
CA LEU A 281 4.54 11.14 0.67
C LEU A 281 4.64 9.91 1.57
N ILE A 282 4.09 8.77 1.17
CA ILE A 282 4.21 7.51 1.93
C ILE A 282 5.69 7.13 2.11
N LEU A 283 6.48 7.19 1.05
CA LEU A 283 7.90 6.84 1.11
C LEU A 283 8.70 7.84 1.94
N ILE A 284 8.45 9.14 1.76
CA ILE A 284 9.11 10.21 2.52
C ILE A 284 8.78 10.04 4.01
N TYR A 285 7.51 9.79 4.35
CA TYR A 285 7.10 9.52 5.74
C TYR A 285 7.88 8.34 6.33
N GLY A 286 7.93 7.21 5.61
CA GLY A 286 8.66 6.03 6.08
C GLY A 286 10.14 6.30 6.32
N ILE A 287 10.80 7.04 5.42
CA ILE A 287 12.22 7.40 5.57
C ILE A 287 12.41 8.33 6.77
N LEU A 288 11.64 9.40 6.87
CA LEU A 288 11.78 10.39 7.95
C LEU A 288 11.46 9.78 9.32
N PHE A 289 10.39 8.98 9.41
CA PHE A 289 10.05 8.26 10.65
C PHE A 289 11.18 7.31 11.05
N SER A 290 11.68 6.51 10.11
CA SER A 290 12.72 5.51 10.37
C SER A 290 14.03 6.15 10.84
N LEU A 291 14.47 7.21 10.17
CA LEU A 291 15.67 7.95 10.56
C LEU A 291 15.49 8.60 11.93
N GLY A 292 14.36 9.28 12.15
CA GLY A 292 14.06 9.92 13.42
C GLY A 292 13.94 8.93 14.58
N TRP A 293 13.34 7.75 14.35
CA TRP A 293 13.24 6.71 15.36
C TRP A 293 14.59 6.12 15.75
N TRP A 294 15.47 5.93 14.76
CA TRP A 294 16.80 5.35 14.99
C TRP A 294 17.78 6.30 15.69
N ILE A 295 17.63 7.61 15.48
CA ILE A 295 18.50 8.64 16.10
C ILE A 295 18.05 8.98 17.53
N GLY A 296 16.77 8.87 17.83
CA GLY A 296 16.15 9.25 19.12
C GLY A 296 15.89 8.11 20.02
#